data_a101e8b9b9ad3ee67ef172661c612ee7
#
_entry.id   a101e8b9b9ad3ee67ef172661c612ee7
#
_cell.length_a   1.000
_cell.length_b   1.000
_cell.length_c   1.000
_cell.angle_alpha   90.00
_cell.angle_beta   90.00
_cell.angle_gamma   90.00
#
_symmetry.space_group_name_H-M   'P 1'
#
loop_
_entity.id
_entity.type
_entity.pdbx_description
1 polymer ?
#
loop_
_entity_poly.entity_id
_entity_poly.type
_entity_poly.pdbx_seq_one_letter_code
_entity_poly.pdbx_strand_id
1 'polypeptide(L)'
;MKRTVEGHEFVITYNGELYNTNDIRNDLKSHGYEFTTASDTEVLLYAYIHYGEKCAEMLNGIYAFVIWDSMRQRIFACRDRFGVKPFFYTQKNDVTVFASELKSLFEYPDVSAVLDKTGLCELFALSPARTQGVGVFKDVRELRPARYMIINRHGMTIKKYWSLVSGEHKDSYEETIEKVRSLVYDSVKRQLISDVPIATFLSGGLDSSIITAIGAMAVSYTHLRA
;
A
#
# COMPACT_ATOMS: atom_id res chain seq x y z
N MET A 1 -11.84 8.53 -5.57
CA MET A 1 -13.03 7.88 -6.19
C MET A 1 -14.17 7.82 -5.17
N LYS A 2 -15.42 7.93 -5.62
CA LYS A 2 -16.62 7.82 -4.76
C LYS A 2 -17.56 6.74 -5.31
N ARG A 3 -18.18 5.96 -4.42
CA ARG A 3 -19.25 5.01 -4.73
C ARG A 3 -20.36 5.14 -3.69
N THR A 4 -21.58 4.90 -4.14
CA THR A 4 -22.76 4.83 -3.26
C THR A 4 -23.32 3.41 -3.34
N VAL A 5 -23.43 2.75 -2.20
CA VAL A 5 -23.96 1.38 -2.08
C VAL A 5 -25.01 1.40 -0.97
N GLU A 6 -26.22 0.93 -1.28
CA GLU A 6 -27.35 0.89 -0.34
C GLU A 6 -27.63 2.25 0.34
N GLY A 7 -27.50 3.35 -0.42
CA GLY A 7 -27.69 4.71 0.10
C GLY A 7 -26.55 5.28 0.94
N HIS A 8 -25.47 4.53 1.15
CA HIS A 8 -24.27 4.95 1.88
C HIS A 8 -23.14 5.36 0.93
N GLU A 9 -22.44 6.43 1.29
CA GLU A 9 -21.31 6.95 0.53
C GLU A 9 -19.99 6.39 1.03
N PHE A 10 -19.15 5.96 0.09
CA PHE A 10 -17.78 5.53 0.33
C PHE A 10 -16.86 6.35 -0.57
N VAL A 11 -15.86 6.99 0.03
CA VAL A 11 -14.90 7.84 -0.70
C VAL A 11 -13.49 7.37 -0.41
N ILE A 12 -12.72 7.06 -1.45
CA ILE A 12 -11.32 6.66 -1.32
C ILE A 12 -10.37 7.68 -1.93
N THR A 13 -9.27 7.95 -1.24
CA THR A 13 -8.01 8.46 -1.79
C THR A 13 -6.95 7.38 -1.69
N TYR A 14 -6.16 7.21 -2.75
CA TYR A 14 -5.27 6.06 -2.91
C TYR A 14 -4.01 6.45 -3.67
N ASN A 15 -2.87 6.02 -3.14
CA ASN A 15 -1.57 6.08 -3.78
C ASN A 15 -0.99 4.66 -3.77
N GLY A 16 -0.94 4.01 -4.90
CA GLY A 16 -0.42 2.64 -4.94
C GLY A 16 -0.78 1.88 -6.19
N GLU A 17 -0.54 0.59 -6.13
CA GLU A 17 -0.82 -0.38 -7.17
C GLU A 17 -1.13 -1.75 -6.57
N LEU A 18 -2.25 -2.37 -6.96
CA LEU A 18 -2.62 -3.71 -6.56
C LEU A 18 -2.25 -4.73 -7.63
N TYR A 19 -1.45 -5.71 -7.27
CA TYR A 19 -0.95 -6.76 -8.16
C TYR A 19 -1.90 -7.95 -8.30
N ASN A 20 -2.87 -8.10 -7.39
CA ASN A 20 -3.90 -9.14 -7.42
C ASN A 20 -5.31 -8.57 -7.72
N THR A 21 -5.37 -7.46 -8.45
CA THR A 21 -6.63 -6.79 -8.80
C THR A 21 -7.63 -7.72 -9.46
N ASN A 22 -7.19 -8.57 -10.40
CA ASN A 22 -8.07 -9.49 -11.12
C ASN A 22 -8.63 -10.57 -10.21
N ASP A 23 -7.85 -11.11 -9.28
CA ASP A 23 -8.28 -12.14 -8.33
C ASP A 23 -9.41 -11.59 -7.45
N ILE A 24 -9.19 -10.39 -6.85
CA ILE A 24 -10.18 -9.73 -6.00
C ILE A 24 -11.43 -9.32 -6.80
N ARG A 25 -11.24 -8.82 -8.03
CA ARG A 25 -12.34 -8.44 -8.92
C ARG A 25 -13.25 -9.63 -9.25
N ASN A 26 -12.66 -10.78 -9.55
CA ASN A 26 -13.42 -11.98 -9.89
C ASN A 26 -14.18 -12.52 -8.67
N ASP A 27 -13.55 -12.49 -7.51
CA ASP A 27 -14.18 -12.85 -6.25
C ASP A 27 -15.37 -11.93 -5.94
N LEU A 28 -15.21 -10.62 -6.01
CA LEU A 28 -16.30 -9.66 -5.80
C LEU A 28 -17.41 -9.78 -6.83
N LYS A 29 -17.11 -10.10 -8.10
CA LYS A 29 -18.13 -10.40 -9.11
C LYS A 29 -18.97 -11.62 -8.73
N SER A 30 -18.37 -12.65 -8.13
CA SER A 30 -19.12 -13.82 -7.64
C SER A 30 -20.08 -13.47 -6.50
N HIS A 31 -19.83 -12.35 -5.80
CA HIS A 31 -20.70 -11.78 -4.77
C HIS A 31 -21.69 -10.71 -5.29
N GLY A 32 -21.81 -10.57 -6.64
CA GLY A 32 -22.79 -9.69 -7.26
C GLY A 32 -22.34 -8.23 -7.44
N TYR A 33 -21.05 -7.92 -7.25
CA TYR A 33 -20.55 -6.58 -7.51
C TYR A 33 -20.32 -6.34 -9.01
N GLU A 34 -20.81 -5.20 -9.50
CA GLU A 34 -20.59 -4.73 -10.85
C GLU A 34 -19.54 -3.61 -10.85
N PHE A 35 -18.65 -3.63 -11.85
CA PHE A 35 -17.56 -2.67 -11.99
C PHE A 35 -17.80 -1.76 -13.18
N THR A 36 -17.58 -0.47 -13.00
CA THR A 36 -17.75 0.54 -14.05
C THR A 36 -16.42 0.98 -14.67
N THR A 37 -15.29 0.62 -14.03
CA THR A 37 -13.94 0.95 -14.49
C THR A 37 -13.03 -0.27 -14.47
N ALA A 38 -11.88 -0.17 -15.16
CA ALA A 38 -10.80 -1.17 -15.07
C ALA A 38 -9.89 -0.92 -13.85
N SER A 39 -10.03 0.23 -13.15
CA SER A 39 -9.13 0.67 -12.09
C SER A 39 -9.08 -0.28 -10.90
N ASP A 40 -7.89 -0.48 -10.35
CA ASP A 40 -7.63 -1.15 -9.09
C ASP A 40 -8.23 -0.39 -7.88
N THR A 41 -8.34 0.95 -7.99
CA THR A 41 -8.99 1.78 -6.98
C THR A 41 -10.46 1.40 -6.75
N GLU A 42 -11.19 1.05 -7.81
CA GLU A 42 -12.56 0.59 -7.69
C GLU A 42 -12.64 -0.77 -7.00
N VAL A 43 -11.73 -1.67 -7.37
CA VAL A 43 -11.64 -3.01 -6.77
C VAL A 43 -11.31 -2.90 -5.28
N LEU A 44 -10.36 -2.05 -4.92
CA LEU A 44 -9.99 -1.79 -3.54
C LEU A 44 -11.17 -1.25 -2.72
N LEU A 45 -11.90 -0.29 -3.28
CA LEU A 45 -13.05 0.31 -2.59
C LEU A 45 -14.15 -0.72 -2.36
N TYR A 46 -14.49 -1.54 -3.36
CA TYR A 46 -15.47 -2.62 -3.19
C TYR A 46 -14.98 -3.75 -2.28
N ALA A 47 -13.69 -4.06 -2.28
CA ALA A 47 -13.12 -5.00 -1.31
C ALA A 47 -13.32 -4.52 0.14
N TYR A 48 -13.12 -3.22 0.39
CA TYR A 48 -13.42 -2.65 1.72
C TYR A 48 -14.91 -2.67 2.04
N ILE A 49 -15.78 -2.32 1.09
CA ILE A 49 -17.24 -2.32 1.30
C ILE A 49 -17.72 -3.72 1.71
N HIS A 50 -17.24 -4.76 1.03
CA HIS A 50 -17.63 -6.14 1.25
C HIS A 50 -16.98 -6.76 2.49
N TYR A 51 -15.64 -6.67 2.61
CA TYR A 51 -14.88 -7.37 3.65
C TYR A 51 -14.53 -6.51 4.88
N GLY A 52 -14.81 -5.20 4.83
CA GLY A 52 -14.40 -4.28 5.89
C GLY A 52 -12.89 -4.26 6.09
N GLU A 53 -12.44 -4.26 7.34
CA GLU A 53 -11.00 -4.22 7.68
C GLU A 53 -10.23 -5.46 7.19
N LYS A 54 -10.90 -6.60 7.01
CA LYS A 54 -10.27 -7.84 6.53
C LYS A 54 -9.73 -7.72 5.11
N CYS A 55 -10.21 -6.74 4.33
CA CYS A 55 -9.67 -6.49 2.99
C CYS A 55 -8.15 -6.28 3.03
N ALA A 56 -7.59 -5.66 4.08
CA ALA A 56 -6.16 -5.41 4.22
C ALA A 56 -5.30 -6.70 4.13
N GLU A 57 -5.82 -7.82 4.64
CA GLU A 57 -5.13 -9.11 4.62
C GLU A 57 -5.09 -9.74 3.22
N MET A 58 -6.08 -9.41 2.37
CA MET A 58 -6.24 -9.96 1.03
C MET A 58 -5.42 -9.21 -0.03
N LEU A 59 -5.08 -7.94 0.23
CA LEU A 59 -4.39 -7.09 -0.75
C LEU A 59 -2.95 -7.55 -0.96
N ASN A 60 -2.56 -7.69 -2.23
CA ASN A 60 -1.18 -7.85 -2.66
C ASN A 60 -0.79 -6.66 -3.55
N GLY A 61 0.14 -5.83 -3.08
CA GLY A 61 0.51 -4.60 -3.77
C GLY A 61 1.33 -3.67 -2.89
N ILE A 62 1.60 -2.49 -3.44
CA ILE A 62 2.22 -1.37 -2.75
C ILE A 62 1.17 -0.26 -2.65
N TYR A 63 0.81 0.15 -1.44
CA TYR A 63 -0.30 1.07 -1.28
C TYR A 63 -0.30 1.87 0.03
N ALA A 64 -0.88 3.04 -0.08
CA ALA A 64 -1.35 3.87 1.01
C ALA A 64 -2.71 4.43 0.63
N PHE A 65 -3.74 4.19 1.42
CA PHE A 65 -5.08 4.70 1.13
C PHE A 65 -5.86 5.10 2.37
N VAL A 66 -6.85 5.95 2.14
CA VAL A 66 -7.82 6.38 3.15
C VAL A 66 -9.22 6.27 2.56
N ILE A 67 -10.14 5.67 3.30
CA ILE A 67 -11.55 5.52 2.94
C ILE A 67 -12.41 6.20 3.99
N TRP A 68 -13.29 7.11 3.56
CA TRP A 68 -14.43 7.54 4.33
C TRP A 68 -15.58 6.56 4.14
N ASP A 69 -16.12 6.08 5.22
CA ASP A 69 -17.25 5.13 5.29
C ASP A 69 -18.42 5.81 6.00
N SER A 70 -19.39 6.29 5.23
CA SER A 70 -20.56 6.96 5.80
C SER A 70 -21.51 6.01 6.52
N MET A 71 -21.50 4.72 6.17
CA MET A 71 -22.32 3.71 6.83
C MET A 71 -21.91 3.50 8.30
N ARG A 72 -20.59 3.42 8.53
CA ARG A 72 -20.01 3.20 9.85
C ARG A 72 -19.53 4.49 10.52
N GLN A 73 -19.71 5.64 9.86
CA GLN A 73 -19.27 6.97 10.33
C GLN A 73 -17.81 6.93 10.80
N ARG A 74 -16.92 6.45 9.90
CA ARG A 74 -15.51 6.28 10.21
C ARG A 74 -14.59 6.50 9.02
N ILE A 75 -13.34 6.78 9.33
CA ILE A 75 -12.23 6.71 8.38
C ILE A 75 -11.53 5.37 8.58
N PHE A 76 -11.25 4.67 7.49
CA PHE A 76 -10.36 3.52 7.43
C PHE A 76 -9.15 3.89 6.59
N ALA A 77 -7.96 3.81 7.16
CA ALA A 77 -6.71 4.10 6.46
C ALA A 77 -5.78 2.89 6.56
N CYS A 78 -5.06 2.56 5.49
CA CYS A 78 -4.21 1.38 5.45
C CYS A 78 -2.93 1.64 4.67
N ARG A 79 -1.83 1.01 5.12
CA ARG A 79 -0.53 1.04 4.46
C ARG A 79 -0.06 -0.38 4.17
N ASP A 80 0.61 -0.58 3.05
CA ASP A 80 1.09 -1.88 2.60
C ASP A 80 2.03 -2.59 3.59
N ARG A 81 2.26 -3.89 3.35
CA ARG A 81 2.99 -4.80 4.26
C ARG A 81 4.41 -4.35 4.56
N PHE A 82 5.10 -3.74 3.59
CA PHE A 82 6.50 -3.31 3.71
C PHE A 82 6.65 -1.79 3.83
N GLY A 83 5.54 -1.02 3.71
CA GLY A 83 5.55 0.43 3.77
C GLY A 83 6.24 1.07 2.57
N VAL A 84 6.13 0.45 1.39
CA VAL A 84 6.70 0.97 0.14
C VAL A 84 6.09 2.32 -0.20
N LYS A 85 4.77 2.46 -0.08
CA LYS A 85 4.15 3.77 -0.22
C LYS A 85 4.23 4.54 1.10
N PRO A 86 4.61 5.82 1.06
CA PRO A 86 4.65 6.66 2.25
C PRO A 86 3.25 6.98 2.73
N PHE A 87 3.08 7.07 4.05
CA PHE A 87 1.83 7.44 4.69
C PHE A 87 2.10 8.27 5.93
N PHE A 88 2.01 9.58 5.82
CA PHE A 88 2.17 10.52 6.93
C PHE A 88 0.82 11.03 7.40
N TYR A 89 0.72 11.35 8.69
CA TYR A 89 -0.47 11.97 9.25
C TYR A 89 -0.12 12.88 10.43
N THR A 90 -1.01 13.81 10.66
CA THR A 90 -0.99 14.66 11.84
C THR A 90 -2.41 14.84 12.35
N GLN A 91 -2.55 15.10 13.65
CA GLN A 91 -3.83 15.37 14.29
C GLN A 91 -3.76 16.70 15.03
N LYS A 92 -4.60 17.63 14.63
CA LYS A 92 -4.71 18.98 15.20
C LYS A 92 -6.17 19.38 15.31
N ASN A 93 -6.59 19.91 16.44
CA ASN A 93 -7.91 20.50 16.65
C ASN A 93 -9.06 19.62 16.12
N ASP A 94 -9.07 18.32 16.48
CA ASP A 94 -10.05 17.32 16.05
C ASP A 94 -10.04 16.98 14.53
N VAL A 95 -9.09 17.57 13.78
CA VAL A 95 -8.87 17.25 12.37
C VAL A 95 -7.67 16.33 12.24
N THR A 96 -7.81 15.28 11.42
CA THR A 96 -6.70 14.41 11.02
C THR A 96 -6.40 14.67 9.55
N VAL A 97 -5.15 15.02 9.24
CA VAL A 97 -4.67 15.26 7.89
C VAL A 97 -3.74 14.12 7.49
N PHE A 98 -3.88 13.64 6.26
CA PHE A 98 -3.09 12.56 5.68
C PHE A 98 -2.36 13.05 4.44
N ALA A 99 -1.14 12.58 4.23
CA ALA A 99 -0.39 12.86 3.01
C ALA A 99 0.64 11.78 2.70
N SER A 100 0.97 11.66 1.41
CA SER A 100 2.11 10.85 0.97
C SER A 100 3.44 11.59 1.10
N GLU A 101 3.42 12.92 1.14
CA GLU A 101 4.62 13.76 1.28
C GLU A 101 4.48 14.70 2.46
N LEU A 102 5.57 14.90 3.20
CA LEU A 102 5.60 15.78 4.37
C LEU A 102 5.24 17.23 4.02
N LYS A 103 5.70 17.74 2.87
CA LYS A 103 5.41 19.11 2.44
C LYS A 103 3.91 19.38 2.31
N SER A 104 3.13 18.36 1.92
CA SER A 104 1.67 18.52 1.79
C SER A 104 0.96 18.65 3.13
N LEU A 105 1.54 18.12 4.22
CA LEU A 105 1.00 18.35 5.56
C LEU A 105 1.20 19.79 6.04
N PHE A 106 2.28 20.43 5.61
CA PHE A 106 2.61 21.81 6.02
C PHE A 106 1.73 22.88 5.35
N GLU A 107 1.00 22.50 4.30
CA GLU A 107 -0.02 23.38 3.70
C GLU A 107 -1.28 23.50 4.56
N TYR A 108 -1.46 22.60 5.52
CA TYR A 108 -2.56 22.70 6.47
C TYR A 108 -2.21 23.73 7.56
N PRO A 109 -3.09 24.71 7.83
CA PRO A 109 -2.89 25.66 8.93
C PRO A 109 -2.59 24.91 10.23
N ASP A 110 -1.77 25.43 11.09
CA ASP A 110 -1.36 24.85 12.38
C ASP A 110 -0.39 23.64 12.31
N VAL A 111 0.02 23.22 11.10
CA VAL A 111 1.08 22.23 10.91
C VAL A 111 2.34 22.94 10.41
N SER A 112 3.42 22.86 11.15
CA SER A 112 4.67 23.54 10.81
C SER A 112 5.84 22.57 10.71
N ALA A 113 6.83 22.92 9.86
CA ALA A 113 8.07 22.16 9.68
C ALA A 113 9.06 22.39 10.84
N VAL A 114 8.60 22.20 12.08
CA VAL A 114 9.41 22.37 13.29
C VAL A 114 9.98 21.03 13.71
N LEU A 115 11.28 20.98 13.95
CA LEU A 115 11.96 19.82 14.52
C LEU A 115 11.92 19.88 16.05
N ASP A 116 11.58 18.77 16.67
CA ASP A 116 11.78 18.58 18.10
C ASP A 116 13.05 17.73 18.36
N LYS A 117 13.28 17.40 19.64
CA LYS A 117 14.44 16.58 20.01
C LYS A 117 14.46 15.22 19.29
N THR A 118 13.30 14.59 19.13
CA THR A 118 13.18 13.30 18.44
C THR A 118 13.54 13.44 16.98
N GLY A 119 12.99 14.43 16.29
CA GLY A 119 13.30 14.72 14.89
C GLY A 119 14.77 15.02 14.64
N LEU A 120 15.41 15.77 15.55
CA LEU A 120 16.86 16.03 15.47
C LEU A 120 17.67 14.73 15.64
N CYS A 121 17.31 13.86 16.58
CA CYS A 121 17.96 12.56 16.76
C CYS A 121 17.81 11.68 15.49
N GLU A 122 16.62 11.64 14.89
CA GLU A 122 16.39 10.88 13.65
C GLU A 122 17.32 11.38 12.53
N LEU A 123 17.43 12.68 12.33
CA LEU A 123 18.25 13.28 11.27
C LEU A 123 19.76 13.05 11.47
N PHE A 124 20.26 13.22 12.69
CA PHE A 124 21.69 13.14 12.95
C PHE A 124 22.21 11.73 13.23
N ALA A 125 21.38 10.84 13.80
CA ALA A 125 21.81 9.51 14.18
C ALA A 125 21.46 8.42 13.16
N LEU A 126 20.39 8.57 12.40
CA LEU A 126 19.84 7.50 11.54
C LEU A 126 19.79 7.86 10.05
N SER A 127 19.97 9.15 9.68
CA SER A 127 19.87 9.56 8.27
C SER A 127 20.79 8.72 7.35
N PRO A 128 20.32 8.28 6.17
CA PRO A 128 19.03 8.59 5.54
C PRO A 128 17.86 7.70 6.03
N ALA A 129 18.11 6.73 6.90
CA ALA A 129 17.08 5.93 7.52
C ALA A 129 16.30 6.73 8.59
N ARG A 130 15.22 6.18 9.09
CA ARG A 130 14.46 6.71 10.23
C ARG A 130 13.72 5.60 10.95
N THR A 131 13.37 5.85 12.19
CA THR A 131 12.56 4.93 13.00
C THR A 131 11.14 4.87 12.42
N GLN A 132 10.64 3.68 12.16
CA GLN A 132 9.29 3.46 11.64
C GLN A 132 8.23 4.07 12.58
N GLY A 133 7.35 4.88 12.02
CA GLY A 133 6.28 5.57 12.75
C GLY A 133 6.63 6.99 13.19
N VAL A 134 7.89 7.40 13.05
CA VAL A 134 8.35 8.76 13.35
C VAL A 134 8.29 9.61 12.07
N GLY A 135 7.61 10.76 12.15
CA GLY A 135 7.46 11.68 11.02
C GLY A 135 8.55 12.73 10.91
N VAL A 136 9.60 12.68 11.74
CA VAL A 136 10.71 13.62 11.83
C VAL A 136 10.31 15.00 12.38
N PHE A 137 9.22 15.58 11.90
CA PHE A 137 8.72 16.88 12.38
C PHE A 137 7.77 16.71 13.57
N LYS A 138 7.76 17.71 14.43
CA LYS A 138 6.90 17.77 15.60
C LYS A 138 5.44 17.55 15.20
N ASP A 139 4.71 16.71 15.95
CA ASP A 139 3.30 16.35 15.73
C ASP A 139 3.01 15.61 14.42
N VAL A 140 4.00 15.35 13.58
CA VAL A 140 3.87 14.50 12.39
C VAL A 140 4.22 13.06 12.74
N ARG A 141 3.43 12.13 12.27
CA ARG A 141 3.63 10.69 12.44
C ARG A 141 3.57 9.97 11.11
N GLU A 142 4.17 8.80 11.06
CA GLU A 142 4.08 7.88 9.93
C GLU A 142 3.23 6.67 10.34
N LEU A 143 2.29 6.25 9.51
CA LEU A 143 1.64 4.96 9.71
C LEU A 143 2.66 3.85 9.42
N ARG A 144 2.94 3.00 10.41
CA ARG A 144 3.91 1.90 10.26
C ARG A 144 3.46 0.91 9.18
N PRO A 145 4.40 0.22 8.51
CA PRO A 145 4.08 -0.87 7.59
C PRO A 145 3.15 -1.91 8.20
N ALA A 146 2.35 -2.55 7.35
CA ALA A 146 1.40 -3.60 7.74
C ALA A 146 0.42 -3.17 8.84
N ARG A 147 0.00 -1.91 8.80
CA ARG A 147 -0.98 -1.36 9.74
C ARG A 147 -2.16 -0.75 9.01
N TYR A 148 -3.32 -0.85 9.64
CA TYR A 148 -4.44 0.00 9.33
C TYR A 148 -4.84 0.85 10.54
N MET A 149 -5.52 1.95 10.27
CA MET A 149 -6.00 2.92 11.23
C MET A 149 -7.51 3.07 11.04
N ILE A 150 -8.23 3.13 12.14
CA ILE A 150 -9.66 3.47 12.17
C ILE A 150 -9.80 4.73 13.00
N ILE A 151 -10.48 5.73 12.46
CA ILE A 151 -10.85 6.95 13.18
C ILE A 151 -12.37 7.08 13.15
N ASN A 152 -12.95 7.26 14.31
CA ASN A 152 -14.38 7.49 14.48
C ASN A 152 -14.61 8.45 15.67
N ARG A 153 -15.87 8.67 16.04
CA ARG A 153 -16.23 9.54 17.17
C ARG A 153 -15.62 9.11 18.52
N HIS A 154 -15.11 7.89 18.64
CA HIS A 154 -14.50 7.37 19.87
C HIS A 154 -12.98 7.52 19.87
N GLY A 155 -12.40 8.05 18.80
CA GLY A 155 -10.96 8.28 18.65
C GLY A 155 -10.30 7.46 17.57
N MET A 156 -8.98 7.34 17.65
CA MET A 156 -8.11 6.68 16.69
C MET A 156 -7.62 5.34 17.24
N THR A 157 -7.73 4.28 16.45
CA THR A 157 -7.17 2.96 16.75
C THR A 157 -6.30 2.49 15.59
N ILE A 158 -5.09 2.00 15.89
CA ILE A 158 -4.16 1.44 14.90
C ILE A 158 -3.97 -0.05 15.20
N LYS A 159 -4.16 -0.89 14.18
CA LYS A 159 -3.99 -2.35 14.30
C LYS A 159 -3.01 -2.88 13.26
N LYS A 160 -2.27 -3.93 13.64
CA LYS A 160 -1.41 -4.69 12.75
C LYS A 160 -2.24 -5.77 12.06
N TYR A 161 -2.22 -5.81 10.72
CA TYR A 161 -2.91 -6.84 9.94
C TYR A 161 -1.97 -7.93 9.40
N TRP A 162 -0.66 -7.66 9.37
CA TRP A 162 0.31 -8.62 8.90
C TRP A 162 1.67 -8.47 9.61
N SER A 163 2.44 -9.54 9.69
CA SER A 163 3.85 -9.55 10.11
C SER A 163 4.58 -10.73 9.49
N LEU A 164 5.87 -10.58 9.27
CA LEU A 164 6.74 -11.71 8.98
C LEU A 164 6.71 -12.71 10.14
N VAL A 165 6.59 -13.98 9.79
CA VAL A 165 6.66 -15.08 10.75
C VAL A 165 7.87 -15.93 10.38
N SER A 166 8.74 -16.16 11.34
CA SER A 166 9.85 -17.10 11.21
C SER A 166 9.36 -18.51 11.45
N GLY A 167 9.85 -19.45 10.66
CA GLY A 167 9.49 -20.86 10.77
C GLY A 167 10.67 -21.76 10.41
N GLU A 168 10.55 -23.05 10.74
CA GLU A 168 11.52 -24.06 10.35
C GLU A 168 11.43 -24.31 8.84
N HIS A 169 12.57 -24.26 8.16
CA HIS A 169 12.67 -24.59 6.74
C HIS A 169 12.85 -26.10 6.57
N LYS A 170 11.93 -26.75 5.85
CA LYS A 170 11.87 -28.22 5.71
C LYS A 170 12.14 -28.70 4.30
N ASP A 171 12.25 -27.81 3.34
CA ASP A 171 12.50 -28.17 1.95
C ASP A 171 13.97 -28.53 1.73
N SER A 172 14.25 -29.42 0.79
CA SER A 172 15.61 -29.69 0.29
C SER A 172 16.18 -28.46 -0.41
N TYR A 173 17.46 -28.47 -0.70
CA TYR A 173 18.12 -27.37 -1.42
C TYR A 173 17.53 -27.17 -2.82
N GLU A 174 17.28 -28.25 -3.54
CA GLU A 174 16.71 -28.27 -4.88
C GLU A 174 15.27 -27.72 -4.87
N GLU A 175 14.45 -28.19 -3.96
CA GLU A 175 13.07 -27.68 -3.79
C GLU A 175 13.05 -26.19 -3.44
N THR A 176 13.99 -25.75 -2.60
CA THR A 176 14.13 -24.34 -2.23
C THR A 176 14.46 -23.49 -3.45
N ILE A 177 15.42 -23.91 -4.29
CA ILE A 177 15.78 -23.19 -5.52
C ILE A 177 14.56 -23.04 -6.43
N GLU A 178 13.81 -24.12 -6.67
CA GLU A 178 12.65 -24.06 -7.56
C GLU A 178 11.53 -23.19 -6.98
N LYS A 179 11.25 -23.25 -5.69
CA LYS A 179 10.28 -22.39 -5.02
C LYS A 179 10.66 -20.91 -5.09
N VAL A 180 11.92 -20.59 -4.77
CA VAL A 180 12.43 -19.22 -4.84
C VAL A 180 12.36 -18.69 -6.28
N ARG A 181 12.79 -19.49 -7.27
CA ARG A 181 12.71 -19.14 -8.69
C ARG A 181 11.27 -18.81 -9.09
N SER A 182 10.32 -19.67 -8.74
CA SER A 182 8.90 -19.51 -9.03
C SER A 182 8.33 -18.24 -8.39
N LEU A 183 8.63 -18.00 -7.12
CA LEU A 183 8.16 -16.82 -6.39
C LEU A 183 8.72 -15.53 -6.95
N VAL A 184 10.01 -15.48 -7.29
CA VAL A 184 10.64 -14.29 -7.89
C VAL A 184 10.03 -14.00 -9.27
N TYR A 185 9.86 -15.06 -10.10
CA TYR A 185 9.25 -14.93 -11.42
C TYR A 185 7.80 -14.41 -11.32
N ASP A 186 6.97 -15.01 -10.46
CA ASP A 186 5.58 -14.59 -10.25
C ASP A 186 5.50 -13.15 -9.71
N SER A 187 6.37 -12.80 -8.77
CA SER A 187 6.43 -11.46 -8.20
C SER A 187 6.74 -10.40 -9.26
N VAL A 188 7.75 -10.62 -10.11
CA VAL A 188 8.08 -9.69 -11.19
C VAL A 188 6.94 -9.62 -12.20
N LYS A 189 6.41 -10.78 -12.63
CA LYS A 189 5.33 -10.85 -13.61
C LYS A 189 4.09 -10.09 -13.18
N ARG A 190 3.66 -10.21 -11.92
CA ARG A 190 2.51 -9.48 -11.37
C ARG A 190 2.70 -7.96 -11.37
N GLN A 191 3.93 -7.49 -11.28
CA GLN A 191 4.28 -6.07 -11.27
C GLN A 191 4.44 -5.46 -12.68
N LEU A 192 4.32 -6.26 -13.74
CA LEU A 192 4.37 -5.77 -15.12
C LEU A 192 3.02 -5.30 -15.67
N ILE A 193 1.98 -5.25 -14.85
CA ILE A 193 0.68 -4.70 -15.24
C ILE A 193 0.81 -3.18 -15.31
N SER A 194 0.62 -2.61 -16.53
CA SER A 194 0.73 -1.17 -16.74
C SER A 194 -0.01 -0.76 -18.03
N ASP A 195 -0.60 0.42 -17.99
CA ASP A 195 -1.24 1.05 -19.16
C ASP A 195 -0.23 1.85 -20.00
N VAL A 196 1.04 1.92 -19.57
CA VAL A 196 2.13 2.64 -20.23
C VAL A 196 3.36 1.74 -20.39
N PRO A 197 4.29 2.07 -21.31
CA PRO A 197 5.54 1.33 -21.44
C PRO A 197 6.31 1.25 -20.12
N ILE A 198 6.77 0.04 -19.77
CA ILE A 198 7.55 -0.22 -18.58
C ILE A 198 9.04 -0.16 -18.91
N ALA A 199 9.81 0.50 -18.06
CA ALA A 199 11.28 0.48 -18.10
C ALA A 199 11.83 -0.10 -16.80
N THR A 200 13.00 -0.72 -16.86
CA THR A 200 13.73 -1.23 -15.70
C THR A 200 15.02 -0.46 -15.50
N PHE A 201 15.38 -0.21 -14.23
CA PHE A 201 16.68 0.35 -13.88
C PHE A 201 17.71 -0.78 -13.76
N LEU A 202 18.64 -0.84 -14.72
CA LEU A 202 19.71 -1.83 -14.75
C LEU A 202 20.99 -1.22 -14.17
N SER A 203 21.23 -1.46 -12.87
CA SER A 203 22.40 -0.93 -12.17
C SER A 203 23.68 -1.78 -12.35
N GLY A 204 23.58 -2.94 -13.03
CA GLY A 204 24.67 -3.91 -13.18
C GLY A 204 24.81 -4.88 -12.00
N GLY A 205 24.03 -4.75 -10.94
CA GLY A 205 23.95 -5.69 -9.84
C GLY A 205 23.11 -6.93 -10.18
N LEU A 206 23.26 -8.01 -9.40
CA LEU A 206 22.56 -9.27 -9.61
C LEU A 206 21.04 -9.11 -9.60
N ASP A 207 20.49 -8.41 -8.61
CA ASP A 207 19.04 -8.25 -8.41
C ASP A 207 18.41 -7.51 -9.60
N SER A 208 18.98 -6.37 -10.00
CA SER A 208 18.48 -5.60 -11.14
C SER A 208 18.57 -6.35 -12.45
N SER A 209 19.62 -7.18 -12.62
CA SER A 209 19.80 -8.01 -13.82
C SER A 209 18.77 -9.13 -13.89
N ILE A 210 18.47 -9.78 -12.78
CA ILE A 210 17.44 -10.83 -12.69
C ILE A 210 16.05 -10.22 -12.99
N ILE A 211 15.70 -9.10 -12.35
CA ILE A 211 14.41 -8.43 -12.57
C ILE A 211 14.26 -8.01 -14.03
N THR A 212 15.31 -7.42 -14.62
CA THR A 212 15.29 -7.00 -16.05
C THR A 212 15.16 -8.19 -16.98
N ALA A 213 15.88 -9.28 -16.75
CA ALA A 213 15.81 -10.49 -17.57
C ALA A 213 14.40 -11.12 -17.51
N ILE A 214 13.83 -11.26 -16.32
CA ILE A 214 12.46 -11.78 -16.14
C ILE A 214 11.44 -10.84 -16.82
N GLY A 215 11.59 -9.52 -16.64
CA GLY A 215 10.74 -8.52 -17.30
C GLY A 215 10.77 -8.64 -18.81
N ALA A 216 11.96 -8.72 -19.40
CA ALA A 216 12.12 -8.90 -20.85
C ALA A 216 11.48 -10.21 -21.36
N MET A 217 11.67 -11.31 -20.65
CA MET A 217 11.04 -12.60 -21.01
C MET A 217 9.51 -12.53 -20.92
N ALA A 218 8.95 -11.93 -19.88
CA ALA A 218 7.52 -11.84 -19.68
C ALA A 218 6.84 -10.90 -20.70
N VAL A 219 7.48 -9.78 -21.06
CA VAL A 219 6.97 -8.82 -22.06
C VAL A 219 7.11 -9.35 -23.48
N SER A 220 8.18 -10.05 -23.82
CA SER A 220 8.35 -10.66 -25.14
C SER A 220 7.24 -11.65 -25.48
N TYR A 221 6.63 -12.28 -24.48
CA TYR A 221 5.49 -13.18 -24.67
C TYR A 221 4.16 -12.45 -24.92
N THR A 222 4.06 -11.16 -24.55
CA THR A 222 2.83 -10.36 -24.65
C THR A 222 2.84 -9.35 -25.79
N HIS A 223 4.01 -8.95 -26.32
CA HIS A 223 4.18 -7.89 -27.30
C HIS A 223 4.81 -8.32 -28.65
N LEU A 224 4.90 -9.61 -28.95
CA LEU A 224 5.18 -10.10 -30.29
C LEU A 224 3.90 -10.09 -31.16
N ARG A 225 3.11 -9.03 -31.11
CA ARG A 225 2.10 -8.66 -32.11
C ARG A 225 2.31 -7.19 -32.44
N ALA A 226 3.26 -6.93 -33.28
CA ALA A 226 3.27 -5.78 -34.17
C ALA A 226 2.57 -6.16 -35.45
#